data_1f3df125cfcaa25f8b5082303a21b30e
#
_entry.id   1f3df125cfcaa25f8b5082303a21b30e
#
_cell.length_a   1.000
_cell.length_b   1.000
_cell.length_c   1.000
_cell.angle_alpha   90.00
_cell.angle_beta   90.00
_cell.angle_gamma   90.00
#
_symmetry.space_group_name_H-M   'P 1'
#
loop_
_entity.id
_entity.type
_entity.pdbx_description
1 polymer ?
#
loop_
_entity_poly.entity_id
_entity_poly.type
_entity_poly.pdbx_seq_one_letter_code
_entity_poly.pdbx_strand_id
1 'polypeptide(L)'
;FIMVARSEGKAEPVNSLEPVNKNEQRRFKQGEQRQQERRAIAQTSYLHNTPTADESHVLHDLFLLIKNSEIKGVSMKDSIRQSTLLMHPQSRNVHNNIFGGYLMREAFELAWNITYLFCRKRPQFVSMDHMYFYKPVEIGSIISFTGTVVYTVDKSLMVEVVTEVIRPKSGETQLTNVCYFTFNALDDSGKLQLIPVILPDTYEEGLKYLDGAKRFKLGEKKRTSIKN
;
A
#
# COMPACT_ATOMS: atom_id res chain seq x y z
N PHE A 1 2.97 9.47 11.73
CA PHE A 1 2.11 10.46 11.07
C PHE A 1 2.91 11.72 10.79
N ILE A 2 2.65 12.36 9.63
CA ILE A 2 3.19 13.68 9.29
C ILE A 2 2.04 14.66 9.45
N MET A 3 2.25 15.66 10.30
CA MET A 3 1.30 16.75 10.51
C MET A 3 1.73 17.96 9.69
N VAL A 4 0.75 18.68 9.14
CA VAL A 4 0.99 19.90 8.37
C VAL A 4 0.18 21.03 9.03
N ALA A 5 0.85 22.09 9.45
CA ALA A 5 0.19 23.31 9.91
C ALA A 5 -0.48 24.00 8.72
N ARG A 6 -1.68 24.49 8.92
CA ARG A 6 -2.45 25.20 7.88
C ARG A 6 -3.11 26.45 8.46
N SER A 7 -3.05 27.55 7.71
CA SER A 7 -3.84 28.73 7.92
C SER A 7 -4.52 29.11 6.61
N GLU A 8 -5.79 29.50 6.66
CA GLU A 8 -6.61 29.84 5.48
C GLU A 8 -6.57 28.81 4.34
N GLY A 9 -6.49 27.51 4.70
CA GLY A 9 -6.43 26.40 3.73
C GLY A 9 -5.07 26.14 3.08
N LYS A 10 -4.05 26.97 3.34
CA LYS A 10 -2.67 26.81 2.83
C LYS A 10 -1.77 26.23 3.91
N ALA A 11 -0.75 25.48 3.47
CA ALA A 11 0.28 24.99 4.38
C ALA A 11 1.12 26.16 4.89
N GLU A 12 1.32 26.22 6.21
CA GLU A 12 2.19 27.23 6.85
C GLU A 12 3.48 26.62 7.37
N PRO A 13 4.57 27.39 7.38
CA PRO A 13 5.81 26.99 8.04
C PRO A 13 5.56 26.80 9.55
N VAL A 14 6.13 25.76 10.11
CA VAL A 14 6.19 25.54 11.55
C VAL A 14 7.54 26.04 12.08
N ASN A 15 7.61 26.27 13.40
CA ASN A 15 8.86 26.61 14.08
C ASN A 15 9.93 25.55 13.77
N SER A 16 11.15 25.99 13.48
CA SER A 16 12.28 25.09 13.28
C SER A 16 12.59 24.31 14.56
N LEU A 17 12.88 23.02 14.41
CA LEU A 17 13.30 22.18 15.50
C LEU A 17 14.82 22.20 15.57
N GLU A 18 15.38 22.59 16.72
CA GLU A 18 16.82 22.57 16.99
C GLU A 18 17.15 21.41 17.93
N PRO A 19 17.73 20.31 17.40
CA PRO A 19 18.07 19.15 18.24
C PRO A 19 19.28 19.47 19.11
N VAL A 20 19.13 19.42 20.43
CA VAL A 20 20.15 19.82 21.42
C VAL A 20 21.08 18.67 21.76
N ASN A 21 20.55 17.48 21.98
CA ASN A 21 21.34 16.33 22.42
C ASN A 21 21.60 15.29 21.31
N LYS A 22 22.55 14.38 21.50
CA LYS A 22 22.94 13.36 20.52
C LYS A 22 21.77 12.47 20.08
N ASN A 23 20.83 12.16 20.97
CA ASN A 23 19.67 11.33 20.63
C ASN A 23 18.69 12.10 19.71
N GLU A 24 18.46 13.37 19.97
CA GLU A 24 17.62 14.23 19.15
C GLU A 24 18.25 14.45 17.78
N GLN A 25 19.56 14.71 17.72
CA GLN A 25 20.31 14.83 16.46
C GLN A 25 20.21 13.56 15.62
N ARG A 26 20.32 12.37 16.25
CA ARG A 26 20.13 11.09 15.55
C ARG A 26 18.72 10.96 15.00
N ARG A 27 17.69 11.27 15.81
CA ARG A 27 16.28 11.20 15.39
C ARG A 27 15.97 12.18 14.25
N PHE A 28 16.54 13.39 14.32
CA PHE A 28 16.38 14.41 13.28
C PHE A 28 16.96 13.92 11.95
N LYS A 29 18.21 13.44 11.92
CA LYS A 29 18.84 12.85 10.74
C LYS A 29 18.06 11.66 10.18
N GLN A 30 17.56 10.78 11.04
CA GLN A 30 16.69 9.67 10.63
C GLN A 30 15.38 10.17 9.99
N GLY A 31 14.83 11.28 10.50
CA GLY A 31 13.63 11.92 9.93
C GLY A 31 13.88 12.45 8.53
N GLU A 32 15.00 13.14 8.31
CA GLU A 32 15.42 13.65 6.99
C GLU A 32 15.64 12.49 6.00
N GLN A 33 16.37 11.47 6.41
CA GLN A 33 16.61 10.29 5.57
C GLN A 33 15.31 9.60 5.17
N ARG A 34 14.38 9.39 6.11
CA ARG A 34 13.06 8.83 5.81
C ARG A 34 12.24 9.70 4.86
N GLN A 35 12.38 11.03 4.94
CA GLN A 35 11.70 11.94 4.03
C GLN A 35 12.27 11.82 2.60
N GLN A 36 13.59 11.74 2.45
CA GLN A 36 14.26 11.54 1.17
C GLN A 36 13.88 10.19 0.55
N GLU A 37 13.90 9.10 1.33
CA GLU A 37 13.48 7.77 0.88
C GLU A 37 12.03 7.77 0.39
N ARG A 38 11.11 8.44 1.11
CA ARG A 38 9.70 8.54 0.68
C ARG A 38 9.57 9.25 -0.66
N ARG A 39 10.27 10.37 -0.85
CA ARG A 39 10.25 11.11 -2.12
C ARG A 39 10.80 10.26 -3.27
N ALA A 40 11.90 9.53 -3.03
CA ALA A 40 12.47 8.63 -4.02
C ALA A 40 11.50 7.50 -4.40
N ILE A 41 10.85 6.85 -3.42
CA ILE A 41 9.86 5.79 -3.69
C ILE A 41 8.67 6.34 -4.50
N ALA A 42 8.16 7.54 -4.17
CA ALA A 42 7.06 8.15 -4.91
C ALA A 42 7.43 8.43 -6.37
N GLN A 43 8.70 8.77 -6.64
CA GLN A 43 9.20 9.02 -7.99
C GLN A 43 9.48 7.74 -8.80
N THR A 44 9.68 6.59 -8.13
CA THR A 44 10.00 5.31 -8.79
C THR A 44 8.79 4.41 -9.01
N SER A 45 7.58 4.89 -8.76
CA SER A 45 6.35 4.13 -9.02
C SER A 45 6.21 3.84 -10.51
N TYR A 46 5.90 2.58 -10.86
CA TYR A 46 5.65 2.16 -12.25
C TYR A 46 4.39 2.77 -12.86
N LEU A 47 3.58 3.50 -12.09
CA LEU A 47 2.52 4.34 -12.63
C LEU A 47 3.05 5.44 -13.56
N HIS A 48 4.33 5.82 -13.41
CA HIS A 48 4.97 6.92 -14.16
C HIS A 48 6.31 6.55 -14.80
N ASN A 49 6.84 5.38 -14.52
CA ASN A 49 8.16 4.95 -15.00
C ASN A 49 8.10 3.58 -15.65
N THR A 50 8.83 3.39 -16.73
CA THR A 50 9.03 2.08 -17.33
C THR A 50 9.96 1.21 -16.48
N PRO A 51 9.78 -0.12 -16.46
CA PRO A 51 10.71 -1.02 -15.82
C PRO A 51 12.12 -0.89 -16.41
N THR A 52 13.14 -1.12 -15.60
CA THR A 52 14.52 -1.26 -16.08
C THR A 52 14.67 -2.51 -16.94
N ALA A 53 15.77 -2.63 -17.69
CA ALA A 53 16.06 -3.82 -18.50
C ALA A 53 16.05 -5.10 -17.64
N ASP A 54 16.69 -5.08 -16.46
CA ASP A 54 16.72 -6.22 -15.54
C ASP A 54 15.33 -6.60 -15.03
N GLU A 55 14.52 -5.61 -14.67
CA GLU A 55 13.13 -5.83 -14.22
C GLU A 55 12.26 -6.38 -15.35
N SER A 56 12.48 -5.93 -16.59
CA SER A 56 11.79 -6.44 -17.77
C SER A 56 12.16 -7.90 -18.05
N HIS A 57 13.43 -8.29 -17.86
CA HIS A 57 13.85 -9.68 -17.95
C HIS A 57 13.19 -10.55 -16.87
N VAL A 58 13.18 -10.10 -15.61
CA VAL A 58 12.51 -10.82 -14.52
C VAL A 58 11.02 -11.04 -14.83
N LEU A 59 10.36 -10.02 -15.38
CA LEU A 59 8.94 -10.12 -15.75
C LEU A 59 8.74 -11.09 -16.93
N HIS A 60 9.61 -11.05 -17.93
CA HIS A 60 9.57 -11.96 -19.07
C HIS A 60 9.74 -13.42 -18.62
N ASP A 61 10.74 -13.71 -17.79
CA ASP A 61 10.99 -15.04 -17.25
C ASP A 61 9.78 -15.54 -16.44
N LEU A 62 9.19 -14.68 -15.60
CA LEU A 62 7.99 -15.01 -14.85
C LEU A 62 6.84 -15.42 -15.78
N PHE A 63 6.57 -14.64 -16.85
CA PHE A 63 5.52 -14.99 -17.81
C PHE A 63 5.80 -16.29 -18.57
N LEU A 64 7.08 -16.59 -18.88
CA LEU A 64 7.44 -17.88 -19.49
C LEU A 64 7.15 -19.04 -18.53
N LEU A 65 7.52 -18.94 -17.26
CA LEU A 65 7.25 -19.97 -16.25
C LEU A 65 5.73 -20.18 -16.06
N ILE A 66 4.94 -19.11 -16.07
CA ILE A 66 3.48 -19.20 -15.99
C ILE A 66 2.92 -19.88 -17.25
N LYS A 67 3.35 -19.45 -18.45
CA LYS A 67 2.90 -19.99 -19.73
C LYS A 67 3.21 -21.48 -19.86
N ASN A 68 4.37 -21.91 -19.40
CA ASN A 68 4.80 -23.31 -19.43
C ASN A 68 4.17 -24.15 -18.31
N SER A 69 3.30 -23.57 -17.46
CA SER A 69 2.72 -24.23 -16.29
C SER A 69 3.74 -24.79 -15.28
N GLU A 70 4.94 -24.20 -15.25
CA GLU A 70 6.00 -24.59 -14.31
C GLU A 70 5.72 -24.05 -12.90
N ILE A 71 4.93 -22.97 -12.78
CA ILE A 71 4.47 -22.40 -11.52
C ILE A 71 2.95 -22.55 -11.44
N LYS A 72 2.47 -23.06 -10.30
CA LYS A 72 1.04 -23.12 -9.96
C LYS A 72 0.73 -22.06 -8.94
N GLY A 73 -0.39 -21.37 -9.14
CA GLY A 73 -0.82 -20.30 -8.24
C GLY A 73 -2.23 -19.82 -8.53
N VAL A 74 -2.57 -18.67 -7.99
CA VAL A 74 -3.87 -18.00 -8.15
C VAL A 74 -3.66 -16.78 -9.04
N SER A 75 -4.51 -16.60 -10.04
CA SER A 75 -4.48 -15.41 -10.90
C SER A 75 -4.69 -14.13 -10.07
N MET A 76 -3.95 -13.06 -10.38
CA MET A 76 -4.04 -11.79 -9.67
C MET A 76 -5.47 -11.23 -9.72
N LYS A 77 -6.15 -11.32 -10.85
CA LYS A 77 -7.55 -10.89 -11.02
C LYS A 77 -8.52 -11.60 -10.07
N ASP A 78 -8.27 -12.86 -9.72
CA ASP A 78 -9.13 -13.64 -8.83
C ASP A 78 -8.99 -13.20 -7.36
N SER A 79 -7.94 -12.46 -7.02
CA SER A 79 -7.71 -11.87 -5.70
C SER A 79 -8.44 -10.54 -5.49
N ILE A 80 -8.92 -9.90 -6.56
CA ILE A 80 -9.52 -8.57 -6.49
C ILE A 80 -10.81 -8.59 -5.68
N ARG A 81 -10.92 -7.65 -4.73
CA ARG A 81 -12.14 -7.36 -3.98
C ARG A 81 -12.36 -5.86 -3.92
N GLN A 82 -13.63 -5.48 -3.92
CA GLN A 82 -14.03 -4.08 -3.92
C GLN A 82 -15.06 -3.83 -2.82
N SER A 83 -14.95 -2.66 -2.19
CA SER A 83 -15.92 -2.12 -1.24
C SER A 83 -16.27 -0.69 -1.64
N THR A 84 -17.55 -0.36 -1.64
CA THR A 84 -18.02 0.99 -1.97
C THR A 84 -18.79 1.56 -0.80
N LEU A 85 -18.40 2.74 -0.34
CA LEU A 85 -18.94 3.36 0.87
C LEU A 85 -19.37 4.81 0.60
N LEU A 86 -20.47 5.23 1.23
CA LEU A 86 -20.87 6.63 1.32
C LEU A 86 -20.16 7.28 2.51
N MET A 87 -19.54 8.43 2.30
CA MET A 87 -18.80 9.15 3.32
C MET A 87 -19.73 10.00 4.18
N HIS A 88 -19.94 9.55 5.41
CA HIS A 88 -20.85 10.17 6.36
C HIS A 88 -20.17 11.30 7.20
N PRO A 89 -20.95 12.31 7.68
CA PRO A 89 -20.41 13.41 8.49
C PRO A 89 -19.72 12.99 9.79
N GLN A 90 -20.09 11.86 10.39
CA GLN A 90 -19.45 11.36 11.61
C GLN A 90 -17.97 10.98 11.44
N SER A 91 -17.53 10.71 10.20
CA SER A 91 -16.14 10.38 9.88
C SER A 91 -15.31 11.60 9.48
N ARG A 92 -15.81 12.82 9.74
CA ARG A 92 -15.12 14.07 9.39
C ARG A 92 -14.00 14.44 10.35
N ASN A 93 -13.03 15.17 9.82
CA ASN A 93 -12.02 15.88 10.60
C ASN A 93 -12.46 17.33 10.90
N VAL A 94 -11.60 18.09 11.58
CA VAL A 94 -11.83 19.51 11.94
C VAL A 94 -11.98 20.45 10.71
N HIS A 95 -11.59 20.02 9.53
CA HIS A 95 -11.67 20.75 8.26
C HIS A 95 -12.86 20.32 7.38
N ASN A 96 -13.84 19.63 7.92
CA ASN A 96 -15.01 19.09 7.20
C ASN A 96 -14.68 18.13 6.04
N ASN A 97 -13.50 17.53 6.05
CA ASN A 97 -13.15 16.43 5.15
C ASN A 97 -13.16 15.12 5.92
N ILE A 98 -13.24 14.00 5.21
CA ILE A 98 -13.16 12.67 5.82
C ILE A 98 -11.77 12.49 6.46
N PHE A 99 -11.77 11.97 7.68
CA PHE A 99 -10.55 11.73 8.43
C PHE A 99 -9.70 10.63 7.77
N GLY A 100 -8.44 10.94 7.48
CA GLY A 100 -7.54 9.99 6.81
C GLY A 100 -7.34 8.67 7.56
N GLY A 101 -7.43 8.68 8.89
CA GLY A 101 -7.39 7.47 9.69
C GLY A 101 -8.62 6.57 9.49
N TYR A 102 -9.79 7.13 9.19
CA TYR A 102 -10.97 6.36 8.82
C TYR A 102 -10.72 5.64 7.48
N LEU A 103 -10.26 6.37 6.45
CA LEU A 103 -9.94 5.77 5.15
C LEU A 103 -8.88 4.68 5.26
N MET A 104 -7.88 4.88 6.10
CA MET A 104 -6.83 3.90 6.35
C MET A 104 -7.37 2.63 7.03
N ARG A 105 -8.32 2.77 7.95
CA ARG A 105 -9.00 1.66 8.61
C ARG A 105 -9.79 0.83 7.60
N GLU A 106 -10.63 1.46 6.78
CA GLU A 106 -11.42 0.78 5.75
C GLU A 106 -10.53 0.02 4.75
N ALA A 107 -9.42 0.67 4.31
CA ALA A 107 -8.44 0.02 3.44
C ALA A 107 -7.75 -1.18 4.11
N PHE A 108 -7.42 -1.07 5.40
CA PHE A 108 -6.84 -2.16 6.17
C PHE A 108 -7.80 -3.34 6.34
N GLU A 109 -9.06 -3.07 6.66
CA GLU A 109 -10.10 -4.11 6.83
C GLU A 109 -10.34 -4.85 5.51
N LEU A 110 -10.37 -4.14 4.38
CA LEU A 110 -10.45 -4.78 3.06
C LEU A 110 -9.22 -5.64 2.77
N ALA A 111 -8.00 -5.14 3.02
CA ALA A 111 -6.77 -5.89 2.81
C ALA A 111 -6.69 -7.14 3.69
N TRP A 112 -7.15 -7.05 4.94
CA TRP A 112 -7.25 -8.17 5.85
C TRP A 112 -8.22 -9.25 5.34
N ASN A 113 -9.40 -8.84 4.88
CA ASN A 113 -10.40 -9.72 4.28
C ASN A 113 -9.87 -10.43 3.04
N ILE A 114 -9.19 -9.69 2.14
CA ILE A 114 -8.55 -10.25 0.94
C ILE A 114 -7.52 -11.30 1.32
N THR A 115 -6.66 -11.01 2.29
CA THR A 115 -5.65 -11.93 2.78
C THR A 115 -6.27 -13.21 3.30
N TYR A 116 -7.34 -13.10 4.11
CA TYR A 116 -8.02 -14.25 4.66
C TYR A 116 -8.69 -15.14 3.59
N LEU A 117 -9.37 -14.51 2.64
CA LEU A 117 -10.01 -15.21 1.53
C LEU A 117 -8.99 -15.88 0.59
N PHE A 118 -7.84 -15.22 0.36
CA PHE A 118 -6.78 -15.73 -0.50
C PHE A 118 -6.04 -16.91 0.13
N CYS A 119 -5.60 -16.75 1.37
CA CYS A 119 -4.81 -17.77 2.08
C CYS A 119 -5.69 -18.85 2.73
N ARG A 120 -6.98 -18.58 2.99
CA ARG A 120 -7.89 -19.40 3.84
C ARG A 120 -7.30 -19.70 5.21
N LYS A 121 -6.50 -18.78 5.73
CA LYS A 121 -5.77 -18.86 6.99
C LYS A 121 -5.78 -17.50 7.66
N ARG A 122 -5.67 -17.46 8.99
CA ARG A 122 -5.74 -16.22 9.76
C ARG A 122 -4.62 -15.24 9.36
N PRO A 123 -4.94 -14.01 8.92
CA PRO A 123 -3.95 -13.00 8.61
C PRO A 123 -3.26 -12.48 9.87
N GLN A 124 -1.94 -12.37 9.82
CA GLN A 124 -1.13 -11.65 10.79
C GLN A 124 -0.57 -10.39 10.13
N PHE A 125 -0.97 -9.23 10.61
CA PHE A 125 -0.44 -7.97 10.10
C PHE A 125 1.06 -7.84 10.42
N VAL A 126 1.84 -7.49 9.41
CA VAL A 126 3.29 -7.30 9.52
C VAL A 126 3.65 -5.82 9.44
N SER A 127 3.21 -5.14 8.39
CA SER A 127 3.52 -3.73 8.17
C SER A 127 2.59 -3.12 7.13
N MET A 128 2.48 -1.80 7.20
CA MET A 128 1.90 -0.97 6.15
C MET A 128 3.01 -0.10 5.56
N ASP A 129 3.07 -0.01 4.24
CA ASP A 129 3.92 0.96 3.57
C ASP A 129 3.28 2.35 3.62
N HIS A 130 3.98 3.35 3.12
CA HIS A 130 3.49 4.73 3.13
C HIS A 130 2.15 4.84 2.40
N MET A 131 1.16 5.45 3.07
CA MET A 131 -0.08 5.86 2.46
C MET A 131 0.10 7.27 1.90
N TYR A 132 -0.19 7.45 0.64
CA TYR A 132 -0.16 8.75 -0.03
C TYR A 132 -1.60 9.23 -0.21
N PHE A 133 -1.91 10.40 0.37
CA PHE A 133 -3.17 11.09 0.15
C PHE A 133 -2.94 12.14 -0.94
N TYR A 134 -3.44 11.88 -2.14
CA TYR A 134 -3.31 12.80 -3.28
C TYR A 134 -4.33 13.92 -3.21
N LYS A 135 -5.54 13.64 -2.69
CA LYS A 135 -6.63 14.59 -2.61
C LYS A 135 -7.47 14.37 -1.35
N PRO A 136 -8.07 15.45 -0.79
CA PRO A 136 -9.02 15.33 0.30
C PRO A 136 -10.31 14.65 -0.19
N VAL A 137 -10.99 13.98 0.72
CA VAL A 137 -12.28 13.34 0.50
C VAL A 137 -13.35 14.14 1.24
N GLU A 138 -14.34 14.61 0.51
CA GLU A 138 -15.43 15.41 1.04
C GLU A 138 -16.54 14.55 1.64
N ILE A 139 -17.31 15.13 2.59
CA ILE A 139 -18.50 14.50 3.13
C ILE A 139 -19.52 14.31 2.00
N GLY A 140 -20.24 13.19 2.01
CA GLY A 140 -21.22 12.85 0.96
C GLY A 140 -20.62 12.27 -0.30
N SER A 141 -19.27 12.15 -0.39
CA SER A 141 -18.63 11.43 -1.51
C SER A 141 -18.92 9.94 -1.46
N ILE A 142 -19.03 9.32 -2.63
CA ILE A 142 -19.00 7.86 -2.77
C ILE A 142 -17.56 7.46 -3.03
N ILE A 143 -17.06 6.52 -2.25
CA ILE A 143 -15.69 6.03 -2.36
C ILE A 143 -15.69 4.55 -2.70
N SER A 144 -14.81 4.17 -3.62
CA SER A 144 -14.46 2.79 -3.92
C SER A 144 -13.08 2.47 -3.36
N PHE A 145 -12.99 1.34 -2.66
CA PHE A 145 -11.74 0.70 -2.27
C PHE A 145 -11.59 -0.56 -3.10
N THR A 146 -10.54 -0.65 -3.90
CA THR A 146 -10.22 -1.84 -4.69
C THR A 146 -8.92 -2.43 -4.19
N GLY A 147 -8.98 -3.63 -3.63
CA GLY A 147 -7.81 -4.32 -3.11
C GLY A 147 -7.41 -5.50 -3.99
N THR A 148 -6.10 -5.74 -4.11
CA THR A 148 -5.51 -6.79 -4.95
C THR A 148 -4.28 -7.36 -4.26
N VAL A 149 -4.10 -8.68 -4.26
CA VAL A 149 -2.83 -9.30 -3.86
C VAL A 149 -1.83 -9.06 -4.99
N VAL A 150 -0.80 -8.26 -4.74
CA VAL A 150 0.17 -7.86 -5.77
C VAL A 150 1.49 -8.64 -5.71
N TYR A 151 1.82 -9.21 -4.56
CA TYR A 151 3.06 -9.98 -4.39
C TYR A 151 2.92 -11.04 -3.31
N THR A 152 3.52 -12.20 -3.53
CA THR A 152 3.60 -13.30 -2.55
C THR A 152 5.00 -13.87 -2.50
N VAL A 153 5.46 -14.24 -1.30
CA VAL A 153 6.72 -14.93 -1.08
C VAL A 153 6.61 -15.78 0.19
N ASP A 154 6.87 -17.08 0.06
CA ASP A 154 6.85 -18.05 1.15
C ASP A 154 5.57 -18.00 2.00
N LYS A 155 5.62 -17.26 3.11
CA LYS A 155 4.58 -17.15 4.15
C LYS A 155 3.98 -15.76 4.22
N SER A 156 4.40 -14.86 3.34
CA SER A 156 4.05 -13.44 3.34
C SER A 156 3.42 -13.01 2.02
N LEU A 157 2.47 -12.10 2.10
CA LEU A 157 1.88 -11.46 0.92
C LEU A 157 1.74 -9.96 1.13
N MET A 158 1.65 -9.26 0.01
CA MET A 158 1.38 -7.83 -0.03
C MET A 158 0.07 -7.56 -0.77
N VAL A 159 -0.80 -6.78 -0.14
CA VAL A 159 -2.06 -6.30 -0.74
C VAL A 159 -1.94 -4.82 -1.03
N GLU A 160 -2.19 -4.44 -2.29
CA GLU A 160 -2.41 -3.07 -2.71
C GLU A 160 -3.90 -2.72 -2.49
N VAL A 161 -4.18 -1.56 -1.92
CA VAL A 161 -5.54 -1.00 -1.87
C VAL A 161 -5.53 0.37 -2.51
N VAL A 162 -6.25 0.49 -3.61
CA VAL A 162 -6.48 1.73 -4.35
C VAL A 162 -7.80 2.31 -3.89
N THR A 163 -7.83 3.59 -3.56
CA THR A 163 -9.04 4.30 -3.12
C THR A 163 -9.36 5.44 -4.08
N GLU A 164 -10.58 5.45 -4.57
CA GLU A 164 -11.07 6.42 -5.55
C GLU A 164 -12.40 7.03 -5.11
N VAL A 165 -12.55 8.34 -5.34
CA VAL A 165 -13.86 9.00 -5.26
C VAL A 165 -14.61 8.79 -6.56
N ILE A 166 -15.83 8.30 -6.46
CA ILE A 166 -16.74 8.15 -7.59
C ILE A 166 -17.64 9.39 -7.68
N ARG A 167 -17.75 9.97 -8.85
CA ARG A 167 -18.70 11.03 -9.17
C ARG A 167 -19.93 10.44 -9.87
N PRO A 168 -21.06 10.25 -9.17
CA PRO A 168 -22.20 9.48 -9.73
C PRO A 168 -22.79 10.08 -10.99
N LYS A 169 -22.75 11.41 -11.14
CA LYS A 169 -23.35 12.11 -12.29
C LYS A 169 -22.55 11.96 -13.58
N SER A 170 -21.22 11.94 -13.51
CA SER A 170 -20.33 11.82 -14.68
C SER A 170 -19.80 10.39 -14.88
N GLY A 171 -19.88 9.53 -13.86
CA GLY A 171 -19.24 8.22 -13.85
C GLY A 171 -17.72 8.27 -13.69
N GLU A 172 -17.14 9.47 -13.55
CA GLU A 172 -15.69 9.65 -13.37
C GLU A 172 -15.23 9.15 -12.01
N THR A 173 -14.08 8.51 -11.99
CA THR A 173 -13.36 8.17 -10.76
C THR A 173 -12.14 9.05 -10.59
N GLN A 174 -11.81 9.36 -9.35
CA GLN A 174 -10.65 10.16 -9.00
C GLN A 174 -9.84 9.49 -7.92
N LEU A 175 -8.59 9.13 -8.26
CA LEU A 175 -7.66 8.55 -7.31
C LEU A 175 -7.44 9.50 -6.12
N THR A 176 -7.62 8.99 -4.90
CA THR A 176 -7.41 9.73 -3.65
C THR A 176 -6.25 9.21 -2.83
N ASN A 177 -6.10 7.89 -2.74
CA ASN A 177 -4.96 7.28 -2.04
C ASN A 177 -4.68 5.86 -2.53
N VAL A 178 -3.43 5.45 -2.36
CA VAL A 178 -2.95 4.07 -2.53
C VAL A 178 -2.18 3.67 -1.30
N CYS A 179 -2.41 2.47 -0.80
CA CYS A 179 -1.68 1.90 0.32
C CYS A 179 -1.37 0.42 0.09
N TYR A 180 -0.29 -0.02 0.74
CA TYR A 180 0.19 -1.39 0.65
C TYR A 180 0.31 -1.98 2.05
N PHE A 181 -0.28 -3.15 2.22
CA PHE A 181 -0.29 -3.89 3.49
C PHE A 181 0.43 -5.22 3.32
N THR A 182 1.32 -5.54 4.23
CA THR A 182 2.00 -6.84 4.29
C THR A 182 1.39 -7.67 5.40
N PHE A 183 1.03 -8.90 5.07
CA PHE A 183 0.52 -9.89 6.02
C PHE A 183 1.29 -11.20 5.90
N ASN A 184 1.30 -11.96 7.00
CA ASN A 184 1.63 -13.37 7.02
C ASN A 184 0.36 -14.19 7.18
N ALA A 185 0.41 -15.48 6.86
CA ALA A 185 -0.65 -16.44 7.13
C ALA A 185 -0.30 -17.34 8.32
N LEU A 186 -1.21 -17.47 9.28
CA LEU A 186 -1.08 -18.35 10.46
C LEU A 186 -2.06 -19.51 10.37
N ASP A 187 -1.63 -20.68 10.82
CA ASP A 187 -2.57 -21.79 11.12
C ASP A 187 -3.29 -21.58 12.45
N ASP A 188 -4.16 -22.53 12.80
CA ASP A 188 -4.94 -22.50 14.04
C ASP A 188 -4.06 -22.56 15.29
N SER A 189 -2.82 -23.07 15.18
CA SER A 189 -1.83 -23.11 16.25
C SER A 189 -0.99 -21.83 16.35
N GLY A 190 -1.22 -20.84 15.46
CA GLY A 190 -0.47 -19.58 15.40
C GLY A 190 0.90 -19.69 14.72
N LYS A 191 1.18 -20.78 13.99
CA LYS A 191 2.43 -20.95 13.24
C LYS A 191 2.29 -20.41 11.83
N LEU A 192 3.37 -19.81 11.32
CA LEU A 192 3.48 -19.31 9.95
C LEU A 192 3.36 -20.44 8.93
N GLN A 193 2.49 -20.26 7.93
CA GLN A 193 2.20 -21.23 6.88
C GLN A 193 2.55 -20.69 5.51
N LEU A 194 2.90 -21.61 4.60
CA LEU A 194 3.05 -21.30 3.18
C LEU A 194 1.71 -20.82 2.60
N ILE A 195 1.80 -19.89 1.68
CA ILE A 195 0.65 -19.29 1.01
C ILE A 195 0.66 -19.61 -0.48
N PRO A 196 -0.50 -19.53 -1.17
CA PRO A 196 -0.55 -19.65 -2.63
C PRO A 196 0.32 -18.58 -3.31
N VAL A 197 0.91 -18.93 -4.45
CA VAL A 197 1.65 -17.97 -5.28
C VAL A 197 0.65 -17.14 -6.07
N ILE A 198 0.86 -15.82 -6.14
CA ILE A 198 0.08 -14.93 -7.00
C ILE A 198 0.71 -14.89 -8.40
N LEU A 199 -0.12 -15.00 -9.43
CA LEU A 199 0.30 -15.03 -10.83
C LEU A 199 -0.30 -13.83 -11.57
N PRO A 200 0.53 -12.93 -12.14
CA PRO A 200 0.05 -11.88 -13.02
C PRO A 200 -0.31 -12.46 -14.40
N ASP A 201 -1.47 -12.12 -14.94
CA ASP A 201 -1.93 -12.56 -16.26
C ASP A 201 -1.66 -11.50 -17.35
N THR A 202 -1.53 -10.23 -16.96
CA THR A 202 -1.36 -9.11 -17.88
C THR A 202 -0.07 -8.34 -17.58
N TYR A 203 0.39 -7.53 -18.54
CA TYR A 203 1.55 -6.67 -18.34
C TYR A 203 1.34 -5.67 -17.18
N GLU A 204 0.15 -5.10 -17.03
CA GLU A 204 -0.18 -4.19 -15.94
C GLU A 204 -0.10 -4.89 -14.57
N GLU A 205 -0.62 -6.12 -14.48
CA GLU A 205 -0.48 -6.95 -13.28
C GLU A 205 0.98 -7.30 -13.00
N GLY A 206 1.77 -7.53 -14.06
CA GLY A 206 3.20 -7.73 -13.95
C GLY A 206 3.94 -6.53 -13.35
N LEU A 207 3.55 -5.30 -13.74
CA LEU A 207 4.08 -4.08 -13.14
C LEU A 207 3.72 -3.96 -11.66
N LYS A 208 2.48 -4.30 -11.29
CA LYS A 208 2.06 -4.34 -9.88
C LYS A 208 2.83 -5.39 -9.07
N TYR A 209 3.11 -6.54 -9.68
CA TYR A 209 3.92 -7.59 -9.07
C TYR A 209 5.36 -7.10 -8.79
N LEU A 210 6.00 -6.43 -9.76
CA LEU A 210 7.34 -5.87 -9.60
C LEU A 210 7.38 -4.78 -8.51
N ASP A 211 6.38 -3.88 -8.49
CA ASP A 211 6.27 -2.84 -7.46
C ASP A 211 6.10 -3.45 -6.07
N GLY A 212 5.23 -4.45 -5.96
CA GLY A 212 5.02 -5.22 -4.73
C GLY A 212 6.30 -5.90 -4.25
N ALA A 213 7.03 -6.57 -5.13
CA ALA A 213 8.31 -7.22 -4.82
C ALA A 213 9.36 -6.23 -4.32
N LYS A 214 9.47 -5.07 -4.97
CA LYS A 214 10.40 -4.00 -4.60
C LYS A 214 10.06 -3.42 -3.21
N ARG A 215 8.79 -3.11 -2.97
CA ARG A 215 8.30 -2.60 -1.68
C ARG A 215 8.50 -3.62 -0.56
N PHE A 216 8.21 -4.88 -0.82
CA PHE A 216 8.42 -5.95 0.16
C PHE A 216 9.87 -6.04 0.59
N LYS A 217 10.83 -6.08 -0.36
CA LYS A 217 12.28 -6.12 -0.09
C LYS A 217 12.75 -4.89 0.71
N LEU A 218 12.24 -3.70 0.38
CA LEU A 218 12.55 -2.47 1.13
C LEU A 218 12.00 -2.53 2.56
N GLY A 219 10.78 -3.04 2.73
CA GLY A 219 10.15 -3.24 4.03
C GLY A 219 10.92 -4.23 4.91
N GLU A 220 11.43 -5.32 4.35
CA GLU A 220 12.26 -6.30 5.07
C GLU A 220 13.57 -5.68 5.57
N LYS A 221 14.29 -4.95 4.73
CA LYS A 221 15.52 -4.23 5.12
C LYS A 221 15.28 -3.28 6.30
N LYS A 222 14.16 -2.53 6.26
CA LYS A 222 13.79 -1.61 7.36
C LYS A 222 13.48 -2.37 8.66
N ARG A 223 12.77 -3.50 8.60
CA ARG A 223 12.45 -4.32 9.78
C ARG A 223 13.69 -4.92 10.43
N THR A 224 14.65 -5.36 9.61
CA THR A 224 15.93 -5.93 10.11
C THR A 224 16.79 -4.85 10.76
N SER A 225 16.84 -3.64 10.20
CA SER A 225 17.62 -2.51 10.76
C SER A 225 17.06 -1.93 12.06
N ILE A 226 15.79 -2.19 12.40
CA ILE A 226 15.18 -1.74 13.67
C ILE A 226 15.44 -2.74 14.81
N LYS A 227 15.73 -4.00 14.49
CA LYS A 227 16.00 -5.06 15.49
C LYS A 227 17.45 -5.11 15.97
N ASN A 228 18.36 -4.44 15.26
CA ASN A 228 19.77 -4.24 15.63
C ASN A 228 19.97 -2.80 16.16
#